data_840ac11b996a0dc5b9b7e8b12711fc59
#
_entry.id   840ac11b996a0dc5b9b7e8b12711fc59
#
_cell.length_a   1.000
_cell.length_b   1.000
_cell.length_c   1.000
_cell.angle_alpha   90.00
_cell.angle_beta   90.00
_cell.angle_gamma   90.00
#
_symmetry.space_group_name_H-M   'P 1'
#
loop_
_entity.id
_entity.type
_entity.pdbx_description
1 polymer ?
#
loop_
_entity_poly.entity_id
_entity_poly.type
_entity_poly.pdbx_seq_one_letter_code
_entity_poly.pdbx_strand_id
1 'polypeptide(L)'
;MFSDIRPNPTTDNVNACVTVMREVNADFAVALGGGSPMDCCKAACAIAKGNDKIEPYHSGGKAVTSAEVIPMIAVTTTSGTASEVTNISVLTDLTQNLKQPMNDPEMYPKIAVIDPVLTLTVPPQITASTGLDVLSHAIESYWATLNQPICSACSIYAARLVFKYLERAYNHPDDLEAREKMAEASIVAGVAFSHPRTTGSHACSFPLTNIYGVPHGEACAFTLDYFVKFNAEHADSDGRITAFAKDCGFDTPQAMADEITAMKKRMGMRSTLSEIGCTTDEQIKELTQKSMSMLMKRNPIELTEEDIYNMYIALRY
;
A
#
# COMPACT_ATOMS: atom_id res chain seq x y z
N MET A 1 -3.05 27.05 3.46
CA MET A 1 -3.23 25.73 2.85
C MET A 1 -1.95 25.38 2.09
N PHE A 2 -1.46 24.16 2.24
CA PHE A 2 -0.31 23.62 1.49
C PHE A 2 -0.82 22.57 0.52
N SER A 3 -0.56 22.73 -0.77
CA SER A 3 -1.11 21.87 -1.84
C SER A 3 -0.05 21.36 -2.83
N ASP A 4 1.21 21.74 -2.66
CA ASP A 4 2.31 21.30 -3.53
C ASP A 4 2.85 19.94 -3.06
N ILE A 5 2.03 18.90 -3.22
CA ILE A 5 2.37 17.53 -2.85
C ILE A 5 2.31 16.66 -4.09
N ARG A 6 3.43 16.04 -4.42
CA ARG A 6 3.55 15.13 -5.56
C ARG A 6 3.03 13.73 -5.20
N PRO A 7 2.54 12.95 -6.18
CA PRO A 7 2.41 11.51 -6.01
C PRO A 7 3.75 10.90 -5.56
N ASN A 8 3.74 10.00 -4.58
CA ASN A 8 4.93 9.53 -3.86
C ASN A 8 5.70 10.70 -3.22
N PRO A 9 5.22 11.24 -2.10
CA PRO A 9 5.74 12.47 -1.51
C PRO A 9 7.23 12.35 -1.17
N THR A 10 7.94 13.45 -1.39
CA THR A 10 9.38 13.51 -1.12
C THR A 10 9.67 14.10 0.24
N THR A 11 10.89 13.87 0.74
CA THR A 11 11.39 14.56 1.94
C THR A 11 11.34 16.08 1.78
N ASP A 12 11.56 16.62 0.58
CA ASP A 12 11.42 18.04 0.29
C ASP A 12 9.98 18.53 0.43
N ASN A 13 8.98 17.77 -0.02
CA ASN A 13 7.57 18.10 0.20
C ASN A 13 7.25 18.19 1.69
N VAL A 14 7.74 17.25 2.49
CA VAL A 14 7.55 17.26 3.95
C VAL A 14 8.21 18.47 4.58
N ASN A 15 9.46 18.78 4.24
CA ASN A 15 10.18 19.93 4.79
C ASN A 15 9.51 21.26 4.44
N ALA A 16 8.97 21.40 3.21
CA ALA A 16 8.20 22.56 2.81
C ALA A 16 6.88 22.68 3.61
N CYS A 17 6.18 21.57 3.83
CA CYS A 17 4.98 21.52 4.64
C CYS A 17 5.28 21.93 6.09
N VAL A 18 6.35 21.41 6.69
CA VAL A 18 6.82 21.76 8.05
C VAL A 18 7.10 23.24 8.17
N THR A 19 7.73 23.85 7.15
CA THR A 19 8.00 25.30 7.13
C THR A 19 6.70 26.09 7.26
N VAL A 20 5.70 25.77 6.44
CA VAL A 20 4.39 26.42 6.51
C VAL A 20 3.71 26.21 7.87
N MET A 21 3.77 24.99 8.43
CA MET A 21 3.19 24.71 9.75
C MET A 21 3.83 25.57 10.86
N ARG A 22 5.14 25.76 10.82
CA ARG A 22 5.89 26.58 11.77
C ARG A 22 5.59 28.07 11.61
N GLU A 23 5.53 28.57 10.39
CA GLU A 23 5.19 29.98 10.11
C GLU A 23 3.81 30.40 10.66
N VAL A 24 2.82 29.50 10.58
CA VAL A 24 1.49 29.78 11.09
C VAL A 24 1.26 29.34 12.54
N ASN A 25 2.29 28.79 13.21
CA ASN A 25 2.17 28.20 14.55
C ASN A 25 1.00 27.21 14.64
N ALA A 26 0.96 26.22 13.75
CA ALA A 26 -0.18 25.30 13.64
C ALA A 26 -0.40 24.49 14.93
N ASP A 27 -1.63 24.47 15.43
CA ASP A 27 -2.05 23.67 16.58
C ASP A 27 -2.52 22.27 16.15
N PHE A 28 -3.01 22.14 14.93
CA PHE A 28 -3.41 20.88 14.30
C PHE A 28 -3.27 20.98 12.78
N ALA A 29 -3.33 19.84 12.11
CA ALA A 29 -3.37 19.79 10.64
C ALA A 29 -4.56 18.94 10.14
N VAL A 30 -5.10 19.32 8.99
CA VAL A 30 -6.10 18.55 8.27
C VAL A 30 -5.47 18.10 6.95
N ALA A 31 -5.30 16.80 6.77
CA ALA A 31 -4.87 16.20 5.51
C ALA A 31 -6.10 15.78 4.71
N LEU A 32 -6.32 16.42 3.57
CA LEU A 32 -7.40 16.08 2.63
C LEU A 32 -6.78 15.47 1.36
N GLY A 33 -7.12 14.23 1.04
CA GLY A 33 -6.67 13.57 -0.17
C GLY A 33 -6.47 12.07 -0.03
N GLY A 34 -5.69 11.47 -0.91
CA GLY A 34 -5.27 10.06 -0.82
C GLY A 34 -4.01 9.88 0.04
N GLY A 35 -3.31 8.75 -0.14
CA GLY A 35 -2.13 8.42 0.66
C GLY A 35 -1.03 9.47 0.62
N SER A 36 -0.71 10.04 -0.55
CA SER A 36 0.41 11.00 -0.67
C SER A 36 0.25 12.27 0.17
N PRO A 37 -0.89 12.99 0.15
CA PRO A 37 -1.14 14.11 1.07
C PRO A 37 -1.12 13.68 2.54
N MET A 38 -1.69 12.52 2.86
CA MET A 38 -1.74 12.02 4.23
C MET A 38 -0.34 11.66 4.76
N ASP A 39 0.47 10.98 3.97
CA ASP A 39 1.84 10.61 4.33
C ASP A 39 2.72 11.84 4.52
N CYS A 40 2.64 12.80 3.60
CA CYS A 40 3.36 14.07 3.73
C CYS A 40 2.95 14.82 5.01
N CYS A 41 1.63 14.98 5.24
CA CYS A 41 1.12 15.68 6.41
C CYS A 41 1.47 14.95 7.71
N LYS A 42 1.38 13.62 7.74
CA LYS A 42 1.72 12.77 8.88
C LYS A 42 3.16 12.95 9.31
N ALA A 43 4.09 12.87 8.35
CA ALA A 43 5.51 13.09 8.59
C ALA A 43 5.81 14.55 9.03
N ALA A 44 5.15 15.52 8.40
CA ALA A 44 5.29 16.93 8.78
C ALA A 44 4.79 17.18 10.20
N CYS A 45 3.62 16.63 10.56
CA CYS A 45 3.07 16.72 11.92
C CYS A 45 4.01 16.13 12.97
N ALA A 46 4.71 15.05 12.64
CA ALA A 46 5.60 14.36 13.55
C ALA A 46 6.78 15.20 14.05
N ILE A 47 7.19 16.23 13.29
CA ILE A 47 8.37 17.05 13.58
C ILE A 47 8.06 18.57 13.62
N ALA A 48 6.78 18.97 13.49
CA ALA A 48 6.41 20.37 13.28
C ALA A 48 6.85 21.31 14.41
N LYS A 49 6.80 20.87 15.68
CA LYS A 49 7.20 21.69 16.85
C LYS A 49 8.71 21.67 17.11
N GLY A 50 9.45 20.74 16.54
CA GLY A 50 10.91 20.71 16.63
C GLY A 50 11.58 21.64 15.63
N ASN A 51 12.92 21.54 15.50
CA ASN A 51 13.71 22.38 14.61
C ASN A 51 14.34 21.61 13.44
N ASP A 52 14.21 20.28 13.44
CA ASP A 52 14.85 19.43 12.46
C ASP A 52 14.11 19.40 11.12
N LYS A 53 14.80 18.89 10.11
CA LYS A 53 14.24 18.40 8.86
C LYS A 53 13.82 16.93 9.02
N ILE A 54 13.14 16.38 8.00
CA ILE A 54 12.60 15.01 8.06
C ILE A 54 13.66 13.91 7.84
N GLU A 55 14.75 14.20 7.15
CA GLU A 55 15.75 13.21 6.76
C GLU A 55 16.35 12.42 7.93
N PRO A 56 16.69 13.05 9.10
CA PRO A 56 17.15 12.29 10.27
C PRO A 56 16.16 11.25 10.78
N TYR A 57 14.87 11.48 10.60
CA TYR A 57 13.80 10.58 11.02
C TYR A 57 13.50 9.52 9.95
N HIS A 58 13.53 9.91 8.67
CA HIS A 58 13.22 9.04 7.55
C HIS A 58 14.33 8.00 7.30
N SER A 59 15.57 8.44 7.14
CA SER A 59 16.70 7.56 6.81
C SER A 59 17.70 7.41 7.96
N GLY A 60 17.72 8.35 8.91
CA GLY A 60 18.66 8.38 10.03
C GLY A 60 18.20 7.62 11.28
N GLY A 61 16.97 7.10 11.30
CA GLY A 61 16.47 6.30 12.44
C GLY A 61 16.20 7.09 13.73
N LYS A 62 16.14 8.44 13.66
CA LYS A 62 15.77 9.27 14.81
C LYS A 62 14.30 9.02 15.16
N ALA A 63 14.02 8.74 16.44
CA ALA A 63 12.67 8.55 16.94
C ALA A 63 11.89 9.88 17.00
N VAL A 64 10.58 9.81 16.75
CA VAL A 64 9.66 10.94 16.94
C VAL A 64 9.45 11.17 18.43
N THR A 65 9.36 12.43 18.83
CA THR A 65 9.11 12.83 20.22
C THR A 65 7.70 13.39 20.35
N SER A 66 6.88 12.84 21.23
CA SER A 66 5.47 13.26 21.43
C SER A 66 5.33 14.79 21.62
N ALA A 67 6.31 15.45 22.24
CA ALA A 67 6.32 16.89 22.44
C ALA A 67 6.45 17.69 21.11
N GLU A 68 6.97 17.08 20.05
CA GLU A 68 7.18 17.72 18.74
C GLU A 68 6.02 17.47 17.79
N VAL A 69 5.07 16.59 18.13
CA VAL A 69 3.94 16.21 17.28
C VAL A 69 2.81 17.20 17.41
N ILE A 70 2.20 17.60 16.29
CA ILE A 70 0.89 18.24 16.27
C ILE A 70 -0.17 17.21 15.83
N PRO A 71 -1.40 17.27 16.38
CA PRO A 71 -2.46 16.34 16.02
C PRO A 71 -2.90 16.52 14.56
N MET A 72 -3.19 15.40 13.90
CA MET A 72 -3.66 15.37 12.52
C MET A 72 -5.07 14.80 12.44
N ILE A 73 -5.91 15.42 11.63
CA ILE A 73 -7.19 14.91 11.13
C ILE A 73 -6.96 14.46 9.69
N ALA A 74 -7.24 13.20 9.41
CA ALA A 74 -7.13 12.62 8.06
C ALA A 74 -8.53 12.57 7.43
N VAL A 75 -8.69 13.16 6.23
CA VAL A 75 -9.92 13.11 5.43
C VAL A 75 -9.57 12.43 4.11
N THR A 76 -9.93 11.15 3.99
CA THR A 76 -9.55 10.37 2.81
C THR A 76 -10.46 10.63 1.62
N THR A 77 -9.87 10.68 0.42
CA THR A 77 -10.59 10.81 -0.86
C THR A 77 -10.37 9.60 -1.77
N THR A 78 -9.65 8.56 -1.29
CA THR A 78 -9.42 7.31 -2.03
C THR A 78 -9.61 6.12 -1.10
N SER A 79 -10.02 4.98 -1.65
CA SER A 79 -10.09 3.71 -0.94
C SER A 79 -8.90 2.84 -1.36
N GLY A 80 -7.84 2.82 -0.53
CA GLY A 80 -6.60 2.15 -0.94
C GLY A 80 -5.58 2.01 0.18
N THR A 81 -4.77 3.04 0.40
CA THR A 81 -3.59 3.00 1.26
C THR A 81 -3.90 2.82 2.74
N ALA A 82 -5.12 3.11 3.17
CA ALA A 82 -5.50 3.16 4.59
C ALA A 82 -4.58 4.06 5.45
N SER A 83 -3.97 5.09 4.84
CA SER A 83 -3.06 5.98 5.57
C SER A 83 -3.76 6.73 6.70
N GLU A 84 -5.09 6.93 6.61
CA GLU A 84 -5.93 7.56 7.62
C GLU A 84 -6.03 6.77 8.94
N VAL A 85 -5.76 5.47 8.91
CA VAL A 85 -5.83 4.56 10.08
C VAL A 85 -4.50 3.89 10.41
N THR A 86 -3.39 4.34 9.83
CA THR A 86 -2.07 3.78 10.06
C THR A 86 -1.06 4.83 10.54
N ASN A 87 0.01 4.36 11.17
CA ASN A 87 1.13 5.18 11.62
C ASN A 87 2.32 5.20 10.64
N ILE A 88 2.05 4.87 9.37
CA ILE A 88 3.07 4.75 8.33
C ILE A 88 3.02 5.99 7.43
N SER A 89 4.19 6.48 7.05
CA SER A 89 4.38 7.47 5.99
C SER A 89 5.46 6.97 5.05
N VAL A 90 5.11 6.79 3.77
CA VAL A 90 6.06 6.34 2.75
C VAL A 90 6.58 7.55 1.99
N LEU A 91 7.87 7.82 2.13
CA LEU A 91 8.52 8.99 1.54
C LEU A 91 9.64 8.57 0.58
N THR A 92 9.92 9.46 -0.36
CA THR A 92 11.06 9.32 -1.27
C THR A 92 12.12 10.37 -0.94
N ASP A 93 13.31 9.94 -0.58
CA ASP A 93 14.50 10.80 -0.51
C ASP A 93 15.17 10.79 -1.89
N LEU A 94 15.04 11.91 -2.60
CA LEU A 94 15.60 12.06 -3.94
C LEU A 94 17.13 12.13 -3.92
N THR A 95 17.74 12.54 -2.81
CA THR A 95 19.21 12.65 -2.69
C THR A 95 19.87 11.28 -2.60
N GLN A 96 19.18 10.32 -1.98
CA GLN A 96 19.64 8.94 -1.82
C GLN A 96 18.97 7.97 -2.81
N ASN A 97 18.04 8.47 -3.63
CA ASN A 97 17.17 7.65 -4.48
C ASN A 97 16.51 6.49 -3.70
N LEU A 98 16.03 6.81 -2.50
CA LEU A 98 15.52 5.85 -1.54
C LEU A 98 14.04 6.12 -1.24
N LYS A 99 13.17 5.15 -1.54
CA LYS A 99 11.77 5.15 -1.11
C LYS A 99 11.59 4.11 -0.03
N GLN A 100 11.17 4.54 1.14
CA GLN A 100 10.94 3.64 2.28
C GLN A 100 9.86 4.17 3.22
N PRO A 101 9.21 3.29 3.98
CA PRO A 101 8.31 3.70 5.04
C PRO A 101 9.09 4.19 6.27
N MET A 102 8.64 5.29 6.86
CA MET A 102 8.88 5.57 8.28
C MET A 102 7.60 5.28 9.07
N ASN A 103 7.75 4.81 10.28
CA ASN A 103 6.63 4.52 11.15
C ASN A 103 6.98 4.82 12.61
N ASP A 104 6.05 5.47 13.30
CA ASP A 104 6.18 5.77 14.73
C ASP A 104 4.78 5.79 15.36
N PRO A 105 4.58 5.29 16.60
CA PRO A 105 3.27 5.32 17.27
C PRO A 105 2.66 6.72 17.37
N GLU A 106 3.48 7.76 17.43
CA GLU A 106 3.02 9.15 17.49
C GLU A 106 2.44 9.67 16.16
N MET A 107 2.64 8.93 15.05
CA MET A 107 2.19 9.32 13.72
C MET A 107 0.77 8.87 13.38
N TYR A 108 0.04 8.22 14.28
CA TYR A 108 -1.38 7.92 14.04
C TYR A 108 -2.18 9.22 13.94
N PRO A 109 -3.01 9.39 12.88
CA PRO A 109 -4.04 10.44 12.87
C PRO A 109 -4.93 10.33 14.11
N LYS A 110 -5.29 11.47 14.69
CA LYS A 110 -6.18 11.49 15.87
C LYS A 110 -7.64 11.27 15.49
N ILE A 111 -8.00 11.66 14.26
CA ILE A 111 -9.34 11.48 13.69
C ILE A 111 -9.15 11.06 12.23
N ALA A 112 -9.88 10.03 11.82
CA ALA A 112 -10.05 9.64 10.43
C ALA A 112 -11.50 9.95 10.00
N VAL A 113 -11.66 10.73 8.95
CA VAL A 113 -12.96 11.05 8.34
C VAL A 113 -13.05 10.29 7.03
N ILE A 114 -14.01 9.40 6.94
CA ILE A 114 -14.25 8.54 5.79
C ILE A 114 -15.65 8.84 5.28
N ASP A 115 -15.71 9.65 4.22
CA ASP A 115 -16.95 9.98 3.53
C ASP A 115 -16.87 9.42 2.09
N PRO A 116 -17.64 8.35 1.76
CA PRO A 116 -17.62 7.76 0.43
C PRO A 116 -17.93 8.75 -0.70
N VAL A 117 -18.70 9.80 -0.41
CA VAL A 117 -19.02 10.85 -1.38
C VAL A 117 -17.75 11.55 -1.91
N LEU A 118 -16.71 11.68 -1.09
CA LEU A 118 -15.42 12.25 -1.51
C LEU A 118 -14.67 11.37 -2.53
N THR A 119 -15.09 10.12 -2.71
CA THR A 119 -14.46 9.18 -3.66
C THR A 119 -15.19 9.14 -5.02
N LEU A 120 -16.37 9.77 -5.17
CA LEU A 120 -17.18 9.71 -6.41
C LEU A 120 -16.46 10.29 -7.63
N THR A 121 -15.54 11.23 -7.43
CA THR A 121 -14.78 11.86 -8.52
C THR A 121 -13.45 11.15 -8.83
N VAL A 122 -13.13 10.05 -8.12
CA VAL A 122 -11.91 9.28 -8.37
C VAL A 122 -12.00 8.60 -9.73
N PRO A 123 -11.03 8.83 -10.63
CA PRO A 123 -11.01 8.19 -11.94
C PRO A 123 -10.98 6.66 -11.84
N PRO A 124 -11.58 5.94 -12.81
CA PRO A 124 -11.61 4.46 -12.81
C PRO A 124 -10.23 3.81 -12.64
N GLN A 125 -9.20 4.31 -13.32
CA GLN A 125 -7.83 3.78 -13.21
C GLN A 125 -7.26 3.90 -11.80
N ILE A 126 -7.55 5.02 -11.11
CA ILE A 126 -7.13 5.20 -9.71
C ILE A 126 -7.96 4.29 -8.81
N THR A 127 -9.27 4.17 -9.07
CA THR A 127 -10.15 3.22 -8.34
C THR A 127 -9.62 1.80 -8.43
N ALA A 128 -9.24 1.33 -9.64
CA ALA A 128 -8.68 0.00 -9.85
C ALA A 128 -7.36 -0.19 -9.09
N SER A 129 -6.41 0.73 -9.28
CA SER A 129 -5.10 0.68 -8.63
C SER A 129 -5.23 0.67 -7.11
N THR A 130 -6.00 1.61 -6.52
CA THR A 130 -6.14 1.70 -5.07
C THR A 130 -6.94 0.54 -4.48
N GLY A 131 -7.96 0.05 -5.19
CA GLY A 131 -8.74 -1.12 -4.74
C GLY A 131 -7.94 -2.42 -4.77
N LEU A 132 -7.05 -2.59 -5.75
CA LEU A 132 -6.12 -3.71 -5.79
C LEU A 132 -5.03 -3.61 -4.70
N ASP A 133 -4.67 -2.39 -4.29
CA ASP A 133 -3.84 -2.16 -3.10
C ASP A 133 -4.51 -2.68 -1.84
N VAL A 134 -5.81 -2.39 -1.65
CA VAL A 134 -6.62 -2.95 -0.55
C VAL A 134 -6.58 -4.47 -0.54
N LEU A 135 -6.73 -5.10 -1.73
CA LEU A 135 -6.66 -6.55 -1.86
C LEU A 135 -5.28 -7.09 -1.47
N SER A 136 -4.22 -6.41 -1.91
CA SER A 136 -2.84 -6.78 -1.56
C SER A 136 -2.61 -6.66 -0.05
N HIS A 137 -3.07 -5.58 0.58
CA HIS A 137 -3.01 -5.41 2.04
C HIS A 137 -3.73 -6.55 2.78
N ALA A 138 -4.94 -6.90 2.35
CA ALA A 138 -5.74 -7.93 2.97
C ALA A 138 -5.07 -9.31 2.84
N ILE A 139 -4.65 -9.69 1.64
CA ILE A 139 -4.04 -10.99 1.38
C ILE A 139 -2.69 -11.12 2.06
N GLU A 140 -1.81 -10.12 1.91
CA GLU A 140 -0.46 -10.18 2.49
C GLU A 140 -0.49 -10.16 4.02
N SER A 141 -1.34 -9.35 4.65
CA SER A 141 -1.46 -9.34 6.11
C SER A 141 -1.97 -10.68 6.67
N TYR A 142 -2.80 -11.40 5.91
CA TYR A 142 -3.30 -12.71 6.33
C TYR A 142 -2.19 -13.77 6.41
N TRP A 143 -1.32 -13.84 5.40
CA TRP A 143 -0.27 -14.86 5.40
C TRP A 143 1.03 -14.42 6.07
N ALA A 144 1.20 -13.14 6.41
CA ALA A 144 2.41 -12.62 7.03
C ALA A 144 2.77 -13.39 8.31
N THR A 145 4.07 -13.57 8.57
CA THR A 145 4.58 -14.35 9.71
C THR A 145 4.15 -13.80 11.07
N LEU A 146 3.84 -12.50 11.17
CA LEU A 146 3.37 -11.84 12.39
C LEU A 146 1.84 -11.71 12.46
N ASN A 147 1.10 -12.44 11.61
CA ASN A 147 -0.35 -12.40 11.61
C ASN A 147 -0.95 -12.80 12.96
N GLN A 148 -2.08 -12.20 13.29
CA GLN A 148 -2.86 -12.45 14.51
C GLN A 148 -4.32 -12.74 14.15
N PRO A 149 -5.08 -13.47 14.98
CA PRO A 149 -6.47 -13.84 14.68
C PRO A 149 -7.37 -12.66 14.30
N ILE A 150 -7.21 -11.52 14.96
CA ILE A 150 -7.99 -10.31 14.65
C ILE A 150 -7.62 -9.77 13.26
N CYS A 151 -6.32 -9.81 12.90
CA CYS A 151 -5.87 -9.42 11.58
C CYS A 151 -6.44 -10.34 10.50
N SER A 152 -6.45 -11.65 10.74
CA SER A 152 -7.07 -12.64 9.85
C SER A 152 -8.56 -12.35 9.58
N ALA A 153 -9.32 -12.08 10.62
CA ALA A 153 -10.75 -11.76 10.48
C ALA A 153 -10.95 -10.48 9.62
N CYS A 154 -10.17 -9.44 9.89
CA CYS A 154 -10.18 -8.20 9.11
C CYS A 154 -9.76 -8.43 7.66
N SER A 155 -8.70 -9.23 7.41
CA SER A 155 -8.20 -9.57 6.08
C SER A 155 -9.26 -10.26 5.22
N ILE A 156 -9.91 -11.29 5.75
CA ILE A 156 -10.98 -12.03 5.08
C ILE A 156 -12.13 -11.09 4.73
N TYR A 157 -12.55 -10.28 5.70
CA TYR A 157 -13.66 -9.35 5.50
C TYR A 157 -13.35 -8.34 4.40
N ALA A 158 -12.17 -7.71 4.44
CA ALA A 158 -11.75 -6.73 3.45
C ALA A 158 -11.62 -7.36 2.05
N ALA A 159 -10.97 -8.52 1.92
CA ALA A 159 -10.81 -9.21 0.64
C ALA A 159 -12.16 -9.55 0.00
N ARG A 160 -13.13 -10.04 0.78
CA ARG A 160 -14.50 -10.33 0.28
C ARG A 160 -15.20 -9.08 -0.25
N LEU A 161 -15.04 -7.94 0.40
CA LEU A 161 -15.60 -6.68 -0.10
C LEU A 161 -14.95 -6.27 -1.42
N VAL A 162 -13.61 -6.39 -1.54
CA VAL A 162 -12.91 -6.05 -2.77
C VAL A 162 -13.36 -6.93 -3.93
N PHE A 163 -13.38 -8.26 -3.77
CA PHE A 163 -13.84 -9.17 -4.82
C PHE A 163 -15.29 -8.89 -5.26
N LYS A 164 -16.13 -8.39 -4.35
CA LYS A 164 -17.54 -8.12 -4.66
C LYS A 164 -17.79 -6.74 -5.28
N TYR A 165 -17.03 -5.71 -4.85
CA TYR A 165 -17.42 -4.33 -5.11
C TYR A 165 -16.41 -3.53 -5.94
N LEU A 166 -15.14 -3.96 -6.08
CA LEU A 166 -14.12 -3.17 -6.78
C LEU A 166 -14.50 -2.93 -8.24
N GLU A 167 -14.91 -3.95 -8.97
CA GLU A 167 -15.28 -3.80 -10.38
C GLU A 167 -16.58 -3.00 -10.56
N ARG A 168 -17.49 -3.05 -9.59
CA ARG A 168 -18.67 -2.16 -9.60
C ARG A 168 -18.24 -0.70 -9.45
N ALA A 169 -17.38 -0.39 -8.48
CA ALA A 169 -16.86 0.96 -8.28
C ALA A 169 -16.02 1.46 -9.46
N TYR A 170 -15.32 0.55 -10.17
CA TYR A 170 -14.57 0.86 -11.38
C TYR A 170 -15.48 1.17 -12.58
N ASN A 171 -16.48 0.31 -12.83
CA ASN A 171 -17.37 0.43 -13.99
C ASN A 171 -18.48 1.48 -13.79
N HIS A 172 -18.87 1.73 -12.55
CA HIS A 172 -19.91 2.66 -12.15
C HIS A 172 -19.37 3.60 -11.06
N PRO A 173 -18.61 4.65 -11.44
CA PRO A 173 -17.96 5.56 -10.48
C PRO A 173 -18.93 6.29 -9.54
N ASP A 174 -20.19 6.42 -9.93
CA ASP A 174 -21.29 7.03 -9.18
C ASP A 174 -22.09 6.05 -8.31
N ASP A 175 -21.74 4.76 -8.31
CA ASP A 175 -22.33 3.75 -7.41
C ASP A 175 -21.85 3.98 -5.96
N LEU A 176 -22.65 4.74 -5.21
CA LEU A 176 -22.32 5.12 -3.83
C LEU A 176 -22.19 3.91 -2.92
N GLU A 177 -23.01 2.85 -3.10
CA GLU A 177 -22.87 1.61 -2.31
C GLU A 177 -21.50 0.97 -2.55
N ALA A 178 -21.09 0.85 -3.83
CA ALA A 178 -19.80 0.28 -4.16
C ALA A 178 -18.64 1.12 -3.58
N ARG A 179 -18.75 2.47 -3.65
CA ARG A 179 -17.75 3.39 -3.03
C ARG A 179 -17.70 3.22 -1.52
N GLU A 180 -18.85 3.14 -0.84
CA GLU A 180 -18.94 2.90 0.60
C GLU A 180 -18.26 1.57 1.00
N LYS A 181 -18.57 0.49 0.26
CA LYS A 181 -17.98 -0.81 0.52
C LYS A 181 -16.48 -0.87 0.25
N MET A 182 -15.98 -0.15 -0.76
CA MET A 182 -14.54 -0.03 -0.98
C MET A 182 -13.85 0.82 0.10
N ALA A 183 -14.48 1.89 0.58
CA ALA A 183 -13.96 2.67 1.71
C ALA A 183 -13.91 1.82 3.00
N GLU A 184 -14.96 1.06 3.29
CA GLU A 184 -15.00 0.09 4.39
C GLU A 184 -13.88 -0.96 4.26
N ALA A 185 -13.70 -1.54 3.07
CA ALA A 185 -12.64 -2.51 2.80
C ALA A 185 -11.24 -1.92 3.05
N SER A 186 -11.00 -0.69 2.60
CA SER A 186 -9.73 0.02 2.80
C SER A 186 -9.38 0.17 4.28
N ILE A 187 -10.33 0.64 5.10
CA ILE A 187 -10.10 0.83 6.53
C ILE A 187 -9.83 -0.50 7.23
N VAL A 188 -10.66 -1.51 6.93
CA VAL A 188 -10.53 -2.83 7.57
C VAL A 188 -9.22 -3.51 7.15
N ALA A 189 -8.79 -3.37 5.89
CA ALA A 189 -7.46 -3.83 5.46
C ALA A 189 -6.35 -3.05 6.17
N GLY A 190 -6.52 -1.74 6.40
CA GLY A 190 -5.60 -0.91 7.17
C GLY A 190 -5.39 -1.44 8.60
N VAL A 191 -6.47 -1.81 9.27
CA VAL A 191 -6.40 -2.45 10.59
C VAL A 191 -5.72 -3.82 10.48
N ALA A 192 -6.06 -4.62 9.45
CA ALA A 192 -5.48 -5.93 9.23
C ALA A 192 -3.95 -5.91 9.11
N PHE A 193 -3.39 -5.00 8.29
CA PHE A 193 -1.94 -4.96 8.08
C PHE A 193 -1.16 -4.10 9.07
N SER A 194 -1.82 -3.38 9.97
CA SER A 194 -1.15 -2.46 10.90
C SER A 194 -0.14 -3.14 11.82
N HIS A 195 -0.35 -4.40 12.19
CA HIS A 195 0.59 -5.20 12.99
C HIS A 195 1.45 -6.14 12.15
N PRO A 196 0.90 -7.09 11.34
CA PRO A 196 1.71 -8.05 10.59
C PRO A 196 2.49 -7.40 9.44
N ARG A 197 2.03 -6.25 8.96
CA ARG A 197 2.59 -5.54 7.82
C ARG A 197 2.36 -6.31 6.50
N THR A 198 2.95 -5.80 5.42
CA THR A 198 2.91 -6.39 4.09
C THR A 198 4.15 -7.25 3.81
N THR A 199 4.19 -7.96 2.70
CA THR A 199 5.20 -8.97 2.37
C THR A 199 5.79 -8.79 0.96
N GLY A 200 5.86 -9.85 0.17
CA GLY A 200 6.54 -9.91 -1.12
C GLY A 200 5.97 -8.98 -2.19
N SER A 201 4.64 -8.89 -2.34
CA SER A 201 4.04 -8.05 -3.37
C SER A 201 4.35 -6.57 -3.15
N HIS A 202 4.24 -6.09 -1.93
CA HIS A 202 4.65 -4.72 -1.58
C HIS A 202 6.15 -4.49 -1.73
N ALA A 203 7.00 -5.47 -1.38
CA ALA A 203 8.44 -5.36 -1.60
C ALA A 203 8.76 -5.16 -3.09
N CYS A 204 8.12 -5.91 -3.98
CA CYS A 204 8.26 -5.77 -5.42
C CYS A 204 7.67 -4.45 -5.96
N SER A 205 6.66 -3.89 -5.31
CA SER A 205 6.00 -2.67 -5.76
C SER A 205 6.92 -1.44 -5.75
N PHE A 206 7.85 -1.35 -4.80
CA PHE A 206 8.73 -0.19 -4.68
C PHE A 206 9.61 0.04 -5.92
N PRO A 207 10.40 -0.93 -6.39
CA PRO A 207 11.19 -0.73 -7.61
C PRO A 207 10.32 -0.64 -8.87
N LEU A 208 9.18 -1.35 -8.97
CA LEU A 208 8.23 -1.18 -10.07
C LEU A 208 7.71 0.26 -10.17
N THR A 209 7.39 0.88 -9.02
CA THR A 209 6.98 2.29 -9.00
C THR A 209 8.13 3.24 -9.28
N ASN A 210 9.30 3.03 -8.67
CA ASN A 210 10.41 4.00 -8.73
C ASN A 210 11.12 4.00 -10.08
N ILE A 211 11.27 2.84 -10.73
CA ILE A 211 12.02 2.70 -11.98
C ILE A 211 11.10 2.85 -13.18
N TYR A 212 9.92 2.22 -13.13
CA TYR A 212 9.01 2.11 -14.27
C TYR A 212 7.77 2.99 -14.17
N GLY A 213 7.59 3.73 -13.06
CA GLY A 213 6.46 4.65 -12.88
C GLY A 213 5.10 3.95 -12.75
N VAL A 214 5.08 2.67 -12.39
CA VAL A 214 3.83 1.94 -12.16
C VAL A 214 3.14 2.53 -10.90
N PRO A 215 1.86 2.92 -10.95
CA PRO A 215 1.12 3.34 -9.76
C PRO A 215 1.19 2.31 -8.63
N HIS A 216 1.33 2.76 -7.39
CA HIS A 216 1.67 1.88 -6.26
C HIS A 216 0.75 0.66 -6.12
N GLY A 217 -0.56 0.85 -6.08
CA GLY A 217 -1.49 -0.26 -5.93
C GLY A 217 -1.51 -1.22 -7.13
N GLU A 218 -1.34 -0.70 -8.36
CA GLU A 218 -1.12 -1.52 -9.55
C GLU A 218 0.19 -2.32 -9.42
N ALA A 219 1.25 -1.70 -8.91
CA ALA A 219 2.53 -2.36 -8.69
C ALA A 219 2.45 -3.46 -7.61
N CYS A 220 1.66 -3.27 -6.56
CA CYS A 220 1.38 -4.32 -5.57
C CYS A 220 0.62 -5.49 -6.21
N ALA A 221 -0.42 -5.19 -6.99
CA ALA A 221 -1.20 -6.22 -7.66
C ALA A 221 -0.44 -6.95 -8.78
N PHE A 222 0.63 -6.33 -9.32
CA PHE A 222 1.41 -6.88 -10.43
C PHE A 222 1.92 -8.30 -10.15
N THR A 223 2.33 -8.57 -8.91
CA THR A 223 2.89 -9.85 -8.47
C THR A 223 1.98 -10.64 -7.53
N LEU A 224 0.81 -10.08 -7.14
CA LEU A 224 -0.03 -10.65 -6.08
C LEU A 224 -0.54 -12.06 -6.42
N ASP A 225 -1.07 -12.25 -7.63
CA ASP A 225 -1.57 -13.54 -8.09
C ASP A 225 -0.47 -14.60 -8.20
N TYR A 226 0.75 -14.20 -8.54
CA TYR A 226 1.91 -15.08 -8.48
C TYR A 226 2.21 -15.51 -7.04
N PHE A 227 2.27 -14.57 -6.10
CA PHE A 227 2.54 -14.90 -4.70
C PHE A 227 1.43 -15.74 -4.07
N VAL A 228 0.18 -15.58 -4.47
CA VAL A 228 -0.91 -16.48 -4.03
C VAL A 228 -0.60 -17.92 -4.42
N LYS A 229 -0.23 -18.16 -5.67
CA LYS A 229 0.11 -19.51 -6.17
C LYS A 229 1.37 -20.04 -5.49
N PHE A 230 2.42 -19.24 -5.45
CA PHE A 230 3.72 -19.62 -4.87
C PHE A 230 3.61 -19.94 -3.38
N ASN A 231 2.95 -19.10 -2.59
CA ASN A 231 2.78 -19.36 -1.17
C ASN A 231 1.85 -20.54 -0.89
N ALA A 232 0.81 -20.76 -1.71
CA ALA A 232 -0.04 -21.94 -1.59
C ALA A 232 0.72 -23.25 -1.88
N GLU A 233 1.66 -23.23 -2.83
CA GLU A 233 2.47 -24.41 -3.16
C GLU A 233 3.54 -24.70 -2.10
N HIS A 234 4.18 -23.67 -1.54
CA HIS A 234 5.39 -23.83 -0.73
C HIS A 234 5.18 -23.57 0.78
N ALA A 235 4.09 -22.93 1.19
CA ALA A 235 3.89 -22.44 2.56
C ALA A 235 2.51 -22.77 3.16
N ASP A 236 1.70 -23.60 2.53
CA ASP A 236 0.32 -23.90 2.99
C ASP A 236 0.19 -25.27 3.69
N SER A 237 1.26 -25.71 4.38
CA SER A 237 1.25 -26.99 5.10
C SER A 237 0.21 -27.06 6.24
N ASP A 238 -0.20 -25.94 6.78
CA ASP A 238 -1.25 -25.81 7.78
C ASP A 238 -2.64 -25.55 7.17
N GLY A 239 -2.73 -25.43 5.84
CA GLY A 239 -3.99 -25.22 5.10
C GLY A 239 -4.59 -23.83 5.23
N ARG A 240 -3.88 -22.84 5.82
CA ARG A 240 -4.45 -21.52 6.10
C ARG A 240 -4.66 -20.67 4.85
N ILE A 241 -3.81 -20.81 3.82
CA ILE A 241 -3.97 -20.07 2.56
C ILE A 241 -5.17 -20.65 1.80
N THR A 242 -5.29 -21.97 1.78
CA THR A 242 -6.47 -22.66 1.25
C THR A 242 -7.76 -22.25 1.99
N ALA A 243 -7.72 -22.13 3.33
CA ALA A 243 -8.85 -21.66 4.12
C ALA A 243 -9.23 -20.22 3.75
N PHE A 244 -8.25 -19.31 3.61
CA PHE A 244 -8.50 -17.94 3.18
C PHE A 244 -9.19 -17.86 1.82
N ALA A 245 -8.71 -18.63 0.83
CA ALA A 245 -9.35 -18.67 -0.48
C ALA A 245 -10.84 -19.11 -0.37
N LYS A 246 -11.12 -20.15 0.42
CA LYS A 246 -12.50 -20.62 0.68
C LYS A 246 -13.35 -19.58 1.38
N ASP A 247 -12.81 -18.91 2.38
CA ASP A 247 -13.49 -17.84 3.11
C ASP A 247 -13.79 -16.65 2.19
N CYS A 248 -12.96 -16.43 1.16
CA CYS A 248 -13.20 -15.41 0.13
C CYS A 248 -14.14 -15.89 -1.00
N GLY A 249 -14.62 -17.15 -0.97
CA GLY A 249 -15.58 -17.69 -1.93
C GLY A 249 -14.97 -18.46 -3.11
N PHE A 250 -13.69 -18.88 -2.98
CA PHE A 250 -12.99 -19.65 -4.01
C PHE A 250 -12.71 -21.08 -3.51
N ASP A 251 -12.84 -22.06 -4.39
CA ASP A 251 -12.61 -23.47 -4.05
C ASP A 251 -11.13 -23.75 -3.72
N THR A 252 -10.22 -23.03 -4.35
CA THR A 252 -8.77 -23.20 -4.23
C THR A 252 -8.02 -21.87 -4.28
N PRO A 253 -6.78 -21.78 -3.74
CA PRO A 253 -5.91 -20.63 -3.95
C PRO A 253 -5.63 -20.34 -5.43
N GLN A 254 -5.54 -21.38 -6.26
CA GLN A 254 -5.37 -21.22 -7.71
C GLN A 254 -6.56 -20.47 -8.34
N ALA A 255 -7.81 -20.85 -7.99
CA ALA A 255 -9.00 -20.17 -8.49
C ALA A 255 -9.05 -18.70 -8.05
N MET A 256 -8.63 -18.41 -6.80
CA MET A 256 -8.52 -17.03 -6.31
C MET A 256 -7.45 -16.23 -7.09
N ALA A 257 -6.29 -16.82 -7.35
CA ALA A 257 -5.23 -16.18 -8.12
C ALA A 257 -5.66 -15.92 -9.57
N ASP A 258 -6.36 -16.85 -10.19
CA ASP A 258 -6.88 -16.72 -11.55
C ASP A 258 -7.93 -15.59 -11.64
N GLU A 259 -8.76 -15.44 -10.60
CA GLU A 259 -9.69 -14.30 -10.53
C GLU A 259 -8.95 -12.97 -10.36
N ILE A 260 -7.91 -12.90 -9.54
CA ILE A 260 -7.07 -11.69 -9.42
C ILE A 260 -6.48 -11.31 -10.79
N THR A 261 -5.94 -12.29 -11.52
CA THR A 261 -5.42 -12.10 -12.88
C THR A 261 -6.53 -11.57 -13.82
N ALA A 262 -7.72 -12.17 -13.76
CA ALA A 262 -8.86 -11.77 -14.58
C ALA A 262 -9.35 -10.35 -14.23
N MET A 263 -9.43 -9.99 -12.95
CA MET A 263 -9.78 -8.65 -12.49
C MET A 263 -8.79 -7.60 -13.00
N LYS A 264 -7.48 -7.86 -12.87
CA LYS A 264 -6.44 -6.97 -13.44
C LYS A 264 -6.69 -6.71 -14.92
N LYS A 265 -6.93 -7.76 -15.70
CA LYS A 265 -7.18 -7.66 -17.13
C LYS A 265 -8.46 -6.88 -17.44
N ARG A 266 -9.58 -7.16 -16.76
CA ARG A 266 -10.87 -6.47 -16.96
C ARG A 266 -10.79 -4.97 -16.64
N MET A 267 -9.94 -4.59 -15.69
CA MET A 267 -9.72 -3.18 -15.32
C MET A 267 -8.53 -2.53 -16.05
N GLY A 268 -7.93 -3.20 -17.02
CA GLY A 268 -6.84 -2.65 -17.84
C GLY A 268 -5.54 -2.39 -17.07
N MET A 269 -5.29 -3.15 -16.00
CA MET A 269 -4.04 -3.08 -15.25
C MET A 269 -2.95 -3.89 -15.93
N ARG A 270 -1.72 -3.36 -15.93
CA ARG A 270 -0.55 -4.05 -16.48
C ARG A 270 -0.18 -5.25 -15.61
N SER A 271 0.23 -6.32 -16.24
CA SER A 271 0.53 -7.59 -15.56
C SER A 271 1.81 -8.26 -16.06
N THR A 272 2.46 -7.69 -17.09
CA THR A 272 3.71 -8.22 -17.63
C THR A 272 4.81 -7.15 -17.66
N LEU A 273 6.06 -7.60 -17.54
CA LEU A 273 7.22 -6.70 -17.56
C LEU A 273 7.38 -5.99 -18.91
N SER A 274 6.97 -6.65 -20.01
CA SER A 274 7.01 -6.04 -21.34
C SER A 274 6.09 -4.83 -21.46
N GLU A 275 4.92 -4.84 -20.81
CA GLU A 275 3.97 -3.71 -20.78
C GLU A 275 4.52 -2.46 -20.08
N ILE A 276 5.51 -2.64 -19.20
CA ILE A 276 6.15 -1.54 -18.47
C ILE A 276 7.53 -1.17 -19.03
N GLY A 277 7.98 -1.84 -20.11
CA GLY A 277 9.25 -1.58 -20.75
C GLY A 277 10.47 -2.28 -20.08
N CYS A 278 10.25 -3.24 -19.19
CA CYS A 278 11.28 -4.09 -18.61
C CYS A 278 11.43 -5.34 -19.46
N THR A 279 12.38 -5.35 -20.41
CA THR A 279 12.48 -6.37 -21.45
C THR A 279 13.79 -7.14 -21.48
N THR A 280 14.85 -6.63 -20.82
CA THR A 280 16.17 -7.27 -20.81
C THR A 280 16.45 -8.02 -19.52
N ASP A 281 17.33 -9.02 -19.58
CA ASP A 281 17.73 -9.80 -18.40
C ASP A 281 18.45 -8.93 -17.36
N GLU A 282 19.21 -7.90 -17.81
CA GLU A 282 19.87 -6.95 -16.91
C GLU A 282 18.86 -6.12 -16.13
N GLN A 283 17.79 -5.65 -16.78
CA GLN A 283 16.70 -4.93 -16.13
C GLN A 283 15.97 -5.82 -15.11
N ILE A 284 15.73 -7.08 -15.45
CA ILE A 284 15.10 -8.05 -14.55
C ILE A 284 15.99 -8.33 -13.33
N LYS A 285 17.29 -8.48 -13.51
CA LYS A 285 18.25 -8.63 -12.41
C LYS A 285 18.27 -7.41 -11.50
N GLU A 286 18.31 -6.20 -12.06
CA GLU A 286 18.24 -4.97 -11.27
C GLU A 286 16.94 -4.89 -10.47
N LEU A 287 15.81 -5.19 -11.12
CA LEU A 287 14.49 -5.19 -10.48
C LEU A 287 14.44 -6.22 -9.33
N THR A 288 14.99 -7.40 -9.54
CA THR A 288 15.10 -8.46 -8.53
C THR A 288 15.89 -7.98 -7.30
N GLN A 289 17.10 -7.47 -7.51
CA GLN A 289 17.95 -6.99 -6.41
C GLN A 289 17.29 -5.88 -5.61
N LYS A 290 16.63 -4.93 -6.29
CA LYS A 290 15.93 -3.81 -5.63
C LYS A 290 14.63 -4.22 -4.94
N SER A 291 14.06 -5.37 -5.27
CA SER A 291 12.90 -5.95 -4.57
C SER A 291 13.27 -6.61 -3.25
N MET A 292 14.52 -7.04 -3.09
CA MET A 292 14.97 -7.68 -1.85
C MET A 292 15.01 -6.68 -0.70
N SER A 293 14.09 -6.84 0.24
CA SER A 293 13.93 -5.94 1.38
C SER A 293 13.50 -6.68 2.65
N MET A 294 13.44 -5.98 3.77
CA MET A 294 12.95 -6.56 5.03
C MET A 294 11.50 -7.05 4.95
N LEU A 295 10.70 -6.57 3.99
CA LEU A 295 9.32 -7.05 3.80
C LEU A 295 9.29 -8.50 3.31
N MET A 296 10.28 -8.94 2.51
CA MET A 296 10.40 -10.33 2.07
C MET A 296 10.47 -11.32 3.23
N LYS A 297 11.12 -10.92 4.35
CA LYS A 297 11.25 -11.77 5.56
C LYS A 297 9.93 -12.00 6.31
N ARG A 298 8.88 -11.26 5.95
CA ARG A 298 7.55 -11.43 6.53
C ARG A 298 6.66 -12.36 5.72
N ASN A 299 7.11 -12.77 4.54
CA ASN A 299 6.41 -13.77 3.74
C ASN A 299 6.37 -15.10 4.51
N PRO A 300 5.32 -15.94 4.34
CA PRO A 300 5.20 -17.19 5.10
C PRO A 300 6.33 -18.19 4.85
N ILE A 301 7.01 -18.06 3.72
CA ILE A 301 8.26 -18.76 3.41
C ILE A 301 9.37 -17.74 3.11
N GLU A 302 10.60 -18.07 3.45
CA GLU A 302 11.75 -17.25 3.10
C GLU A 302 11.92 -17.20 1.58
N LEU A 303 11.92 -15.97 1.04
CA LEU A 303 12.05 -15.70 -0.39
C LEU A 303 13.51 -15.41 -0.71
N THR A 304 14.06 -16.17 -1.64
CA THR A 304 15.42 -15.98 -2.16
C THR A 304 15.44 -15.01 -3.35
N GLU A 305 16.60 -14.48 -3.67
CA GLU A 305 16.79 -13.67 -4.89
C GLU A 305 16.45 -14.49 -6.15
N GLU A 306 16.72 -15.80 -6.15
CA GLU A 306 16.39 -16.71 -7.24
C GLU A 306 14.86 -16.86 -7.41
N ASP A 307 14.10 -16.97 -6.33
CA ASP A 307 12.63 -17.05 -6.39
C ASP A 307 12.04 -15.78 -7.02
N ILE A 308 12.54 -14.61 -6.62
CA ILE A 308 12.10 -13.32 -7.16
C ILE A 308 12.51 -13.15 -8.62
N TYR A 309 13.71 -13.58 -8.98
CA TYR A 309 14.15 -13.57 -10.38
C TYR A 309 13.27 -14.46 -11.25
N ASN A 310 13.00 -15.70 -10.82
CA ASN A 310 12.14 -16.66 -11.53
C ASN A 310 10.70 -16.13 -11.66
N MET A 311 10.17 -15.49 -10.62
CA MET A 311 8.89 -14.79 -10.69
C MET A 311 8.86 -13.74 -11.80
N TYR A 312 9.86 -12.86 -11.85
CA TYR A 312 9.91 -11.82 -12.88
C TYR A 312 10.11 -12.40 -14.29
N ILE A 313 10.87 -13.49 -14.43
CA ILE A 313 10.95 -14.22 -15.71
C ILE A 313 9.58 -14.76 -16.13
N ALA A 314 8.81 -15.32 -15.21
CA ALA A 314 7.45 -15.82 -15.48
C ALA A 314 6.46 -14.69 -15.87
N LEU A 315 6.70 -13.47 -15.40
CA LEU A 315 5.88 -12.28 -15.69
C LEU A 315 6.43 -11.45 -16.88
N ARG A 316 7.36 -11.99 -17.67
CA ARG A 316 8.04 -11.20 -18.71
C ARG A 316 7.12 -10.82 -19.88
N TYR A 317 6.21 -11.73 -20.32
CA TYR A 317 5.37 -11.59 -21.52
C TYR A 317 3.90 -11.87 -21.26
#